data_041bbe5e14a17267065c0846f74e30f6
#
_entry.id   041bbe5e14a17267065c0846f74e30f6
#
_cell.length_a   1.000
_cell.length_b   1.000
_cell.length_c   1.000
_cell.angle_alpha   90.00
_cell.angle_beta   90.00
_cell.angle_gamma   90.00
#
_symmetry.space_group_name_H-M   'P 1'
#
loop_
_entity.id
_entity.type
_entity.pdbx_description
1 polymer ?
#
loop_
_entity_poly.entity_id
_entity_poly.type
_entity_poly.pdbx_seq_one_letter_code
_entity_poly.pdbx_strand_id
1 'polypeptide(L)'
;MSCTVALAVAGAMAAVTVGSVFVFGLLPKDDASKDSGGGQEPPAATAPADPSQDDGAGRVPGAYLGKWRGKADASGGTIPLGTFEVTLRQAEPGDRVGTVVQHDLIGNTCTDVLTLKSASAKELVATGKGAKSNGAQCAQTPHTVTLRLDGKALKYTSDDPDAGDPKARLSRID
;
A
#
# COMPACT_ATOMS: atom_id res chain seq x y z
N MET A 1 -5.36 -45.95 12.88
CA MET A 1 -4.79 -45.63 14.21
C MET A 1 -4.83 -44.13 14.34
N SER A 2 -5.80 -43.62 15.14
CA SER A 2 -6.02 -42.20 15.35
C SER A 2 -5.11 -41.68 16.44
N CYS A 3 -4.37 -40.60 16.19
CA CYS A 3 -3.72 -39.84 17.24
C CYS A 3 -4.22 -38.39 17.17
N THR A 4 -5.19 -38.11 18.02
CA THR A 4 -5.69 -36.77 18.28
C THR A 4 -4.79 -36.14 19.34
N VAL A 5 -4.07 -35.06 19.00
CA VAL A 5 -3.36 -34.23 19.98
C VAL A 5 -4.11 -32.90 20.05
N ALA A 6 -4.85 -32.70 21.13
CA ALA A 6 -5.45 -31.43 21.47
C ALA A 6 -4.46 -30.64 22.33
N LEU A 7 -3.95 -29.51 21.83
CA LEU A 7 -3.17 -28.54 22.59
C LEU A 7 -4.07 -27.32 22.86
N ALA A 8 -4.56 -27.25 24.09
CA ALA A 8 -5.19 -26.03 24.60
C ALA A 8 -4.12 -25.08 25.12
N VAL A 9 -3.97 -23.92 24.51
CA VAL A 9 -3.17 -22.82 25.03
C VAL A 9 -4.10 -21.73 25.53
N ALA A 10 -4.21 -21.61 26.84
CA ALA A 10 -4.85 -20.50 27.51
C ALA A 10 -3.84 -19.35 27.62
N GLY A 11 -4.00 -18.28 26.85
CA GLY A 11 -3.20 -17.07 26.90
C GLY A 11 -3.96 -15.94 27.58
N ALA A 12 -3.43 -15.46 28.71
CA ALA A 12 -3.96 -14.35 29.51
C ALA A 12 -3.86 -13.02 28.74
N MET A 13 -4.96 -12.28 28.66
CA MET A 13 -5.01 -10.90 28.17
C MET A 13 -4.62 -9.93 29.29
N ALA A 14 -3.49 -9.24 29.12
CA ALA A 14 -3.18 -8.06 29.91
C ALA A 14 -3.64 -6.81 29.15
N ALA A 15 -4.70 -6.18 29.62
CA ALA A 15 -5.16 -4.90 29.13
C ALA A 15 -4.32 -3.79 29.75
N VAL A 16 -3.52 -3.08 28.94
CA VAL A 16 -2.86 -1.83 29.32
C VAL A 16 -3.67 -0.67 28.78
N THR A 17 -4.42 -0.01 29.64
CA THR A 17 -5.10 1.26 29.36
C THR A 17 -4.13 2.42 29.60
N VAL A 18 -3.62 3.05 28.55
CA VAL A 18 -2.90 4.32 28.64
C VAL A 18 -3.90 5.46 28.47
N GLY A 19 -4.20 6.15 29.57
CA GLY A 19 -5.04 7.34 29.58
C GLY A 19 -4.32 8.54 28.98
N SER A 20 -4.88 9.12 27.92
CA SER A 20 -4.44 10.40 27.36
C SER A 20 -5.14 11.54 28.09
N VAL A 21 -4.38 12.32 28.82
CA VAL A 21 -4.82 13.57 29.46
C VAL A 21 -4.77 14.67 28.39
N PHE A 22 -5.94 15.14 27.97
CA PHE A 22 -6.05 16.36 27.15
C PHE A 22 -6.02 17.58 28.09
N VAL A 23 -4.93 18.34 28.05
CA VAL A 23 -4.84 19.63 28.69
C VAL A 23 -5.37 20.69 27.72
N PHE A 24 -6.59 21.16 27.97
CA PHE A 24 -7.11 22.37 27.33
C PHE A 24 -6.48 23.58 28.00
N GLY A 25 -5.53 24.21 27.31
CA GLY A 25 -5.01 25.52 27.69
C GLY A 25 -6.02 26.61 27.33
N LEU A 26 -6.66 27.18 28.37
CA LEU A 26 -7.46 28.40 28.29
C LEU A 26 -6.51 29.61 28.13
N LEU A 27 -6.60 30.33 27.02
CA LEU A 27 -6.01 31.65 26.85
C LEU A 27 -6.98 32.72 27.33
N PRO A 28 -6.55 33.68 28.14
CA PRO A 28 -7.39 34.83 28.51
C PRO A 28 -7.45 35.84 27.35
N LYS A 29 -8.65 36.39 27.17
CA LYS A 29 -8.92 37.58 26.39
C LYS A 29 -8.47 38.80 27.21
N ASP A 30 -7.76 39.71 26.57
CA ASP A 30 -7.71 41.10 26.98
C ASP A 30 -8.05 42.00 25.80
N ASP A 31 -8.99 42.90 26.12
CA ASP A 31 -9.57 43.93 25.27
C ASP A 31 -8.65 45.14 25.12
N ALA A 32 -8.88 45.82 24.02
CA ALA A 32 -8.89 47.27 23.85
C ALA A 32 -7.76 47.95 23.07
N SER A 33 -8.23 48.62 22.08
CA SER A 33 -8.02 49.99 21.63
C SER A 33 -7.28 50.21 20.30
N LYS A 34 -8.09 50.67 19.35
CA LYS A 34 -7.93 51.67 18.30
C LYS A 34 -6.55 52.29 18.09
N ASP A 35 -6.02 52.26 16.84
CA ASP A 35 -5.83 53.50 16.11
C ASP A 35 -5.63 53.27 14.59
N SER A 36 -6.00 54.30 13.83
CA SER A 36 -6.02 54.36 12.37
C SER A 36 -4.64 54.61 11.77
N GLY A 37 -4.33 53.96 10.65
CA GLY A 37 -3.14 54.30 9.85
C GLY A 37 -3.14 53.57 8.51
N GLY A 38 -3.58 54.24 7.44
CA GLY A 38 -3.52 53.69 6.09
C GLY A 38 -2.09 53.44 5.60
N GLY A 39 -1.86 52.27 5.09
CA GLY A 39 -0.66 51.88 4.35
C GLY A 39 -1.05 50.89 3.27
N GLN A 40 -1.03 51.37 2.03
CA GLN A 40 -1.24 50.58 0.82
C GLN A 40 -0.07 49.57 0.71
N GLU A 41 -0.33 48.30 0.96
CA GLU A 41 0.61 47.22 0.78
C GLU A 41 0.57 46.76 -0.69
N PRO A 42 1.73 46.59 -1.37
CA PRO A 42 1.77 46.09 -2.74
C PRO A 42 1.27 44.64 -2.78
N PRO A 43 0.65 44.16 -3.88
CA PRO A 43 0.20 42.77 -3.96
C PRO A 43 1.39 41.83 -3.83
N ALA A 44 1.33 40.98 -2.82
CA ALA A 44 2.27 39.90 -2.63
C ALA A 44 2.25 39.00 -3.87
N ALA A 45 3.42 38.86 -4.49
CA ALA A 45 3.63 37.89 -5.54
C ALA A 45 3.27 36.49 -5.01
N THR A 46 2.26 35.88 -5.62
CA THR A 46 1.89 34.48 -5.38
C THR A 46 3.08 33.61 -5.76
N ALA A 47 3.81 33.15 -4.78
CA ALA A 47 4.80 32.09 -4.99
C ALA A 47 4.08 30.86 -5.60
N PRO A 48 4.70 30.14 -6.54
CA PRO A 48 4.14 28.87 -7.02
C PRO A 48 3.94 27.97 -5.82
N ALA A 49 2.73 27.45 -5.65
CA ALA A 49 2.44 26.45 -4.66
C ALA A 49 3.38 25.26 -4.94
N ASP A 50 4.29 25.01 -4.01
CA ASP A 50 5.00 23.76 -3.89
C ASP A 50 3.93 22.65 -3.87
N PRO A 51 4.02 21.60 -4.69
CA PRO A 51 3.10 20.49 -4.58
C PRO A 51 3.43 19.80 -3.24
N SER A 52 2.86 20.32 -2.17
CA SER A 52 2.88 19.70 -0.85
C SER A 52 2.38 18.28 -1.06
N GLN A 53 3.29 17.33 -0.86
CA GLN A 53 2.97 15.93 -0.69
C GLN A 53 2.00 15.87 0.49
N ASP A 54 0.72 15.81 0.15
CA ASP A 54 -0.33 15.48 1.11
C ASP A 54 -0.15 13.99 1.44
N ASP A 55 0.75 13.70 2.40
CA ASP A 55 0.93 12.39 3.01
C ASP A 55 -0.27 12.08 3.92
N GLY A 56 -1.47 12.34 3.40
CA GLY A 56 -2.73 11.96 4.02
C GLY A 56 -2.72 10.46 4.25
N ALA A 57 -2.65 10.05 5.50
CA ALA A 57 -2.69 8.65 5.92
C ALA A 57 -3.87 7.94 5.23
N GLY A 58 -3.55 7.07 4.26
CA GLY A 58 -4.53 6.27 3.52
C GLY A 58 -4.56 6.46 2.01
N ARG A 59 -4.01 7.54 1.44
CA ARG A 59 -3.91 7.70 -0.02
C ARG A 59 -2.63 7.06 -0.56
N VAL A 60 -2.70 6.51 -1.77
CA VAL A 60 -1.52 5.93 -2.43
C VAL A 60 -0.57 7.05 -2.84
N PRO A 61 0.69 7.07 -2.35
CA PRO A 61 1.67 8.06 -2.80
C PRO A 61 1.89 8.01 -4.31
N GLY A 62 1.99 9.18 -4.94
CA GLY A 62 2.12 9.30 -6.40
C GLY A 62 3.26 8.49 -7.02
N ALA A 63 4.32 8.26 -6.24
CA ALA A 63 5.47 7.47 -6.68
C ALA A 63 5.14 5.99 -6.98
N TYR A 64 4.08 5.43 -6.39
CA TYR A 64 3.63 4.06 -6.70
C TYR A 64 2.75 3.98 -7.93
N LEU A 65 2.06 5.06 -8.28
CA LEU A 65 1.04 5.05 -9.33
C LEU A 65 1.65 4.76 -10.71
N GLY A 66 0.86 4.12 -11.59
CA GLY A 66 1.24 3.83 -12.96
C GLY A 66 1.43 2.34 -13.24
N LYS A 67 2.21 2.02 -14.27
CA LYS A 67 2.45 0.66 -14.71
C LYS A 67 3.90 0.23 -14.49
N TRP A 68 4.05 -0.99 -14.03
CA TRP A 68 5.33 -1.57 -13.67
C TRP A 68 5.44 -2.97 -14.24
N ARG A 69 6.61 -3.36 -14.75
CA ARG A 69 6.85 -4.69 -15.33
C ARG A 69 8.22 -5.21 -14.94
N GLY A 70 8.32 -6.51 -14.73
CA GLY A 70 9.60 -7.19 -14.50
C GLY A 70 9.46 -8.70 -14.43
N LYS A 71 10.59 -9.40 -14.36
CA LYS A 71 10.62 -10.83 -14.16
C LYS A 71 10.24 -11.16 -12.73
N ALA A 72 9.52 -12.26 -12.57
CA ALA A 72 9.10 -12.78 -11.27
C ALA A 72 9.65 -14.19 -11.07
N ASP A 73 9.91 -14.50 -9.81
CA ASP A 73 10.36 -15.82 -9.34
C ASP A 73 9.62 -16.20 -8.05
N ALA A 74 9.65 -17.48 -7.73
CA ALA A 74 9.10 -18.05 -6.53
C ALA A 74 10.18 -18.88 -5.78
N SER A 75 9.82 -19.36 -4.59
CA SER A 75 10.66 -20.24 -3.77
C SER A 75 12.09 -19.72 -3.59
N GLY A 76 12.19 -18.42 -3.24
CA GLY A 76 13.47 -17.76 -2.99
C GLY A 76 14.34 -17.52 -4.24
N GLY A 77 13.71 -17.42 -5.44
CA GLY A 77 14.42 -17.17 -6.70
C GLY A 77 14.76 -18.42 -7.50
N THR A 78 14.32 -19.60 -7.03
CA THR A 78 14.67 -20.87 -7.68
C THR A 78 13.73 -21.26 -8.80
N ILE A 79 12.49 -20.74 -8.80
CA ILE A 79 11.46 -21.08 -9.79
C ILE A 79 11.06 -19.80 -10.56
N PRO A 80 11.40 -19.70 -11.86
CA PRO A 80 10.97 -18.57 -12.67
C PRO A 80 9.46 -18.65 -12.94
N LEU A 81 8.75 -17.56 -12.66
CA LEU A 81 7.29 -17.43 -12.86
C LEU A 81 6.92 -16.66 -14.14
N GLY A 82 7.91 -16.23 -14.92
CA GLY A 82 7.68 -15.41 -16.12
C GLY A 82 7.74 -13.92 -15.82
N THR A 83 6.74 -13.16 -16.29
CA THR A 83 6.71 -11.70 -16.17
C THR A 83 5.48 -11.25 -15.38
N PHE A 84 5.68 -10.33 -14.45
CA PHE A 84 4.61 -9.62 -13.75
C PHE A 84 4.44 -8.21 -14.33
N GLU A 85 3.20 -7.82 -14.57
CA GLU A 85 2.79 -6.46 -14.86
C GLU A 85 1.85 -5.97 -13.76
N VAL A 86 2.25 -4.93 -13.04
CA VAL A 86 1.48 -4.32 -11.95
C VAL A 86 0.97 -2.97 -12.39
N THR A 87 -0.34 -2.77 -12.30
CA THR A 87 -0.97 -1.46 -12.54
C THR A 87 -1.54 -0.94 -11.23
N LEU A 88 -1.13 0.27 -10.82
CA LEU A 88 -1.58 0.92 -9.59
C LEU A 88 -2.24 2.26 -9.89
N ARG A 89 -3.33 2.54 -9.15
CA ARG A 89 -4.11 3.77 -9.22
C ARG A 89 -4.44 4.28 -7.83
N GLN A 90 -4.93 5.51 -7.72
CA GLN A 90 -5.45 6.03 -6.47
C GLN A 90 -6.59 5.17 -5.95
N ALA A 91 -6.53 4.92 -4.62
CA ALA A 91 -7.53 4.17 -3.89
C ALA A 91 -7.48 4.56 -2.41
N GLU A 92 -8.56 4.31 -1.70
CA GLU A 92 -8.60 4.34 -0.24
C GLU A 92 -8.52 2.92 0.33
N PRO A 93 -8.13 2.73 1.60
CA PRO A 93 -8.16 1.42 2.24
C PRO A 93 -9.53 0.75 2.11
N GLY A 94 -9.55 -0.49 1.64
CA GLY A 94 -10.75 -1.24 1.30
C GLY A 94 -11.14 -1.21 -0.18
N ASP A 95 -10.61 -0.27 -0.96
CA ASP A 95 -10.90 -0.14 -2.38
C ASP A 95 -9.88 -0.89 -3.27
N ARG A 96 -10.29 -1.12 -4.51
CA ARG A 96 -9.40 -1.67 -5.53
C ARG A 96 -8.31 -0.68 -5.90
N VAL A 97 -7.06 -0.98 -5.56
CA VAL A 97 -5.87 -0.16 -5.87
C VAL A 97 -5.22 -0.53 -7.20
N GLY A 98 -5.48 -1.74 -7.72
CA GLY A 98 -4.84 -2.13 -8.97
C GLY A 98 -5.02 -3.59 -9.35
N THR A 99 -4.08 -4.07 -10.17
CA THR A 99 -4.00 -5.47 -10.62
C THR A 99 -2.54 -5.90 -10.75
N VAL A 100 -2.32 -7.20 -10.58
CA VAL A 100 -1.12 -7.90 -11.03
C VAL A 100 -1.53 -8.84 -12.17
N VAL A 101 -0.84 -8.79 -13.29
CA VAL A 101 -0.99 -9.73 -14.39
C VAL A 101 0.30 -10.51 -14.53
N GLN A 102 0.22 -11.81 -14.33
CA GLN A 102 1.31 -12.75 -14.57
C GLN A 102 1.19 -13.31 -15.99
N HIS A 103 2.27 -13.27 -16.72
CA HIS A 103 2.46 -14.02 -17.97
C HIS A 103 3.51 -15.10 -17.72
N ASP A 104 3.08 -16.35 -17.65
CA ASP A 104 3.98 -17.46 -17.40
C ASP A 104 4.85 -17.82 -18.61
N LEU A 105 5.75 -18.78 -18.43
CA LEU A 105 6.74 -19.16 -19.44
C LEU A 105 6.13 -19.96 -20.61
N ILE A 106 4.90 -20.45 -20.47
CA ILE A 106 4.21 -21.28 -21.47
C ILE A 106 2.99 -20.59 -22.09
N GLY A 107 2.83 -19.28 -21.79
CA GLY A 107 1.83 -18.43 -22.42
C GLY A 107 0.49 -18.31 -21.70
N ASN A 108 0.34 -18.86 -20.48
CA ASN A 108 -0.85 -18.60 -19.69
C ASN A 108 -0.78 -17.22 -19.03
N THR A 109 -1.96 -16.71 -18.74
CA THR A 109 -2.11 -15.43 -18.03
C THR A 109 -2.99 -15.63 -16.80
N CYS A 110 -2.49 -15.15 -15.64
CA CYS A 110 -3.25 -15.07 -14.40
C CYS A 110 -3.32 -13.60 -13.94
N THR A 111 -4.48 -13.19 -13.48
CA THR A 111 -4.71 -11.82 -13.02
C THR A 111 -5.17 -11.82 -11.57
N ASP A 112 -4.50 -11.02 -10.74
CA ASP A 112 -4.96 -10.74 -9.39
C ASP A 112 -5.51 -9.32 -9.29
N VAL A 113 -6.60 -9.18 -8.57
CA VAL A 113 -7.16 -7.88 -8.19
C VAL A 113 -6.58 -7.50 -6.82
N LEU A 114 -6.02 -6.30 -6.75
CA LEU A 114 -5.45 -5.76 -5.51
C LEU A 114 -6.44 -4.83 -4.81
N THR A 115 -6.75 -5.15 -3.55
CA THR A 115 -7.53 -4.29 -2.64
C THR A 115 -6.59 -3.67 -1.63
N LEU A 116 -6.57 -2.35 -1.51
CA LEU A 116 -5.66 -1.63 -0.61
C LEU A 116 -5.95 -1.94 0.85
N LYS A 117 -4.91 -2.28 1.62
CA LYS A 117 -4.96 -2.34 3.09
C LYS A 117 -4.41 -1.06 3.70
N SER A 118 -3.22 -0.65 3.23
CA SER A 118 -2.55 0.57 3.68
C SER A 118 -1.55 1.06 2.65
N ALA A 119 -1.27 2.35 2.66
CA ALA A 119 -0.21 2.95 1.85
C ALA A 119 0.55 4.00 2.66
N SER A 120 1.85 4.07 2.43
CA SER A 120 2.78 5.05 2.99
C SER A 120 3.92 5.30 2.02
N ALA A 121 4.77 6.28 2.30
CA ALA A 121 6.00 6.50 1.50
C ALA A 121 6.94 5.29 1.50
N LYS A 122 6.89 4.42 2.52
CA LYS A 122 7.78 3.25 2.68
C LYS A 122 7.26 2.00 2.01
N GLU A 123 5.94 1.77 2.09
CA GLU A 123 5.31 0.55 1.54
C GLU A 123 3.81 0.75 1.25
N LEU A 124 3.33 -0.03 0.31
CA LEU A 124 1.92 -0.24 0.03
C LEU A 124 1.62 -1.72 0.30
N VAL A 125 0.59 -1.96 1.11
CA VAL A 125 0.10 -3.31 1.43
C VAL A 125 -1.29 -3.48 0.86
N ALA A 126 -1.52 -4.58 0.17
CA ALA A 126 -2.81 -4.92 -0.43
C ALA A 126 -3.17 -6.39 -0.19
N THR A 127 -4.44 -6.73 -0.30
CA THR A 127 -4.90 -8.10 -0.51
C THR A 127 -4.96 -8.37 -2.00
N GLY A 128 -4.17 -9.34 -2.49
CA GLY A 128 -4.30 -9.92 -3.81
C GLY A 128 -5.34 -11.04 -3.79
N LYS A 129 -6.13 -11.15 -4.85
CA LYS A 129 -7.06 -12.26 -5.05
C LYS A 129 -7.23 -12.53 -6.53
N GLY A 130 -7.20 -13.81 -6.91
CA GLY A 130 -7.44 -14.22 -8.29
C GLY A 130 -8.73 -13.66 -8.87
N ALA A 131 -8.64 -13.10 -10.08
CA ALA A 131 -9.81 -12.60 -10.79
C ALA A 131 -10.75 -13.76 -11.14
N LYS A 132 -12.06 -13.50 -11.12
CA LYS A 132 -13.09 -14.50 -11.46
C LYS A 132 -12.97 -15.04 -12.89
N SER A 133 -12.30 -14.30 -13.77
CA SER A 133 -12.04 -14.68 -15.15
C SER A 133 -10.83 -15.58 -15.33
N ASN A 134 -10.03 -15.83 -14.27
CA ASN A 134 -8.86 -16.70 -14.35
C ASN A 134 -9.26 -18.15 -14.62
N GLY A 135 -8.39 -18.85 -15.36
CA GLY A 135 -8.50 -20.30 -15.53
C GLY A 135 -8.17 -21.06 -14.24
N ALA A 136 -8.47 -22.35 -14.23
CA ALA A 136 -8.26 -23.22 -13.06
C ALA A 136 -6.80 -23.37 -12.63
N GLN A 137 -5.85 -23.05 -13.50
CA GLN A 137 -4.41 -23.08 -13.23
C GLN A 137 -3.92 -21.90 -12.40
N CYS A 138 -4.74 -20.86 -12.21
CA CYS A 138 -4.39 -19.67 -11.45
C CYS A 138 -4.80 -19.81 -9.97
N ALA A 139 -3.95 -19.38 -9.07
CA ALA A 139 -4.27 -19.30 -7.65
C ALA A 139 -5.50 -18.39 -7.42
N GLN A 140 -6.40 -18.81 -6.54
CA GLN A 140 -7.63 -18.07 -6.24
C GLN A 140 -7.67 -17.60 -4.78
N THR A 141 -6.76 -18.12 -3.95
CA THR A 141 -6.70 -17.85 -2.51
C THR A 141 -6.30 -16.39 -2.27
N PRO A 142 -7.01 -15.66 -1.39
CA PRO A 142 -6.57 -14.33 -0.99
C PRO A 142 -5.22 -14.39 -0.26
N HIS A 143 -4.30 -13.51 -0.66
CA HIS A 143 -2.95 -13.43 -0.12
C HIS A 143 -2.52 -11.98 0.11
N THR A 144 -1.44 -11.77 0.86
CA THR A 144 -0.91 -10.43 1.11
C THR A 144 0.13 -10.06 0.07
N VAL A 145 -0.05 -8.90 -0.55
CA VAL A 145 0.93 -8.29 -1.47
C VAL A 145 1.53 -7.07 -0.80
N THR A 146 2.86 -7.00 -0.78
CA THR A 146 3.61 -5.85 -0.30
C THR A 146 4.45 -5.26 -1.43
N LEU A 147 4.32 -3.95 -1.64
CA LEU A 147 5.05 -3.19 -2.64
C LEU A 147 5.93 -2.14 -1.95
N ARG A 148 7.22 -2.07 -2.32
CA ARG A 148 8.17 -1.08 -1.80
C ARG A 148 8.97 -0.46 -2.92
N LEU A 149 9.11 0.87 -2.89
CA LEU A 149 10.00 1.56 -3.81
C LEU A 149 11.47 1.32 -3.42
N ASP A 150 12.29 1.06 -4.43
CA ASP A 150 13.73 0.87 -4.31
C ASP A 150 14.43 1.63 -5.44
N GLY A 151 14.72 2.89 -5.18
CA GLY A 151 15.14 3.85 -6.19
C GLY A 151 14.06 4.06 -7.24
N LYS A 152 14.36 3.72 -8.49
CA LYS A 152 13.42 3.81 -9.62
C LYS A 152 12.65 2.50 -9.87
N ALA A 153 12.89 1.47 -9.06
CA ALA A 153 12.22 0.18 -9.17
C ALA A 153 11.14 0.01 -8.10
N LEU A 154 10.19 -0.88 -8.38
CA LEU A 154 9.18 -1.34 -7.43
C LEU A 154 9.48 -2.80 -7.07
N LYS A 155 9.75 -3.07 -5.80
CA LYS A 155 9.85 -4.43 -5.26
C LYS A 155 8.44 -4.93 -4.95
N TYR A 156 8.10 -6.07 -5.50
CA TYR A 156 6.88 -6.83 -5.25
C TYR A 156 7.22 -8.06 -4.43
N THR A 157 6.47 -8.34 -3.39
CA THR A 157 6.49 -9.59 -2.64
C THR A 157 5.06 -10.02 -2.35
N SER A 158 4.81 -11.32 -2.47
CA SER A 158 3.55 -11.95 -2.11
C SER A 158 3.77 -12.98 -1.02
N ASP A 159 2.88 -13.02 -0.04
CA ASP A 159 2.75 -14.09 0.95
C ASP A 159 1.64 -15.02 0.44
N ASP A 160 2.01 -15.90 -0.49
CA ASP A 160 1.15 -16.84 -1.20
C ASP A 160 1.87 -18.19 -1.34
N PRO A 161 1.79 -19.05 -0.30
CA PRO A 161 2.45 -20.35 -0.29
C PRO A 161 2.01 -21.25 -1.44
N ASP A 162 0.77 -21.14 -1.90
CA ASP A 162 0.26 -21.94 -3.02
C ASP A 162 0.96 -21.60 -4.34
N ALA A 163 1.44 -20.35 -4.48
CA ALA A 163 2.24 -19.88 -5.62
C ALA A 163 3.75 -19.84 -5.32
N GLY A 164 4.19 -20.27 -4.14
CA GLY A 164 5.61 -20.30 -3.72
C GLY A 164 6.19 -18.95 -3.34
N ASP A 165 5.38 -18.06 -2.75
CA ASP A 165 5.76 -16.74 -2.25
C ASP A 165 6.45 -15.87 -3.32
N PRO A 166 5.74 -15.50 -4.38
CA PRO A 166 6.30 -14.77 -5.52
C PRO A 166 6.98 -13.46 -5.15
N LYS A 167 8.09 -13.19 -5.85
CA LYS A 167 8.83 -11.93 -5.76
C LYS A 167 9.16 -11.41 -7.14
N ALA A 168 9.22 -10.09 -7.27
CA ALA A 168 9.64 -9.44 -8.50
C ALA A 168 10.32 -8.10 -8.23
N ARG A 169 11.24 -7.72 -9.11
CA ARG A 169 11.77 -6.36 -9.22
C ARG A 169 11.26 -5.77 -10.52
N LEU A 170 10.45 -4.74 -10.41
CA LEU A 170 9.70 -4.16 -11.52
C LEU A 170 10.27 -2.80 -11.88
N SER A 171 10.31 -2.50 -13.17
CA SER A 171 10.62 -1.19 -13.71
C SER A 171 9.35 -0.51 -14.21
N ARG A 172 9.28 0.82 -14.10
CA ARG A 172 8.18 1.59 -14.66
C ARG A 172 8.16 1.48 -16.18
N ILE A 173 6.97 1.38 -16.78
CA ILE A 173 6.77 1.22 -18.23
C ILE A 173 5.84 2.27 -18.85
N ASP A 174 5.42 3.27 -18.08
CA ASP A 174 4.62 4.42 -18.48
C ASP A 174 5.34 5.75 -18.20
#